data_1e06f18b2167ef78a195703d4841e324
#
_entry.id   1e06f18b2167ef78a195703d4841e324
#
_cell.length_a   1.000
_cell.length_b   1.000
_cell.length_c   1.000
_cell.angle_alpha   90.00
_cell.angle_beta   90.00
_cell.angle_gamma   90.00
#
_symmetry.space_group_name_H-M   'P 1'
#
loop_
_entity.id
_entity.type
_entity.pdbx_description
1 polymer ?
#
loop_
_entity_poly.entity_id
_entity_poly.type
_entity_poly.pdbx_seq_one_letter_code
_entity_poly.pdbx_strand_id
1 'polypeptide(L)'
;MKKLSFLYVILVLLAQYVISPIQASAQNDKVLNVNVIVSDSTGKVLKDVAIYNSKQNLIGITNNFGKTTISAHIGDAIVFSHISYEQKTVKISDENMLVVLNAKTNILPEAEIVENAPHLAYSNKQVWVSDYKITDRGMYLILDSNTEHSLMFLSHEQDTLAKAKINKKFDYLYEDAFGNIHLLSNDSAYQTYYDGEKLNMLYPVDIASFKQKLMPVKVITDSLLILQKYTSMYQEILYVSVNRNNKETKVLADLYGYSKEAADNYYIDMMRDGRIDGVLSANPLFPTLHKQLFRDASEQPFDISQMNNPISMKPYEDFENSPKMRYVYNPIYCPIVFFNQTIYIFDFEKDRLLKYADNGVPLYECDMTFHRKKHFKNYRIGDPWDRKLIFDKALCKCYAQFTKDGLVTLKEIDLQTGKIKNEIKLTQHTYPENIQIHNGIVYYKFIDVRQVNGRDCRSLYKMQLK
;
A
#
# COMPACT_ATOMS: atom_id res chain seq x y z
N MET A 1 -18.82 -72.48 7.19
CA MET A 1 -17.35 -72.69 7.04
C MET A 1 -16.69 -71.94 5.89
N LYS A 2 -17.39 -71.47 4.84
CA LYS A 2 -16.79 -70.74 3.71
C LYS A 2 -16.44 -69.23 3.94
N LYS A 3 -16.99 -68.59 4.93
CA LYS A 3 -16.71 -67.16 5.23
C LYS A 3 -15.46 -66.94 6.08
N LEU A 4 -15.01 -67.94 6.84
CA LEU A 4 -13.81 -67.83 7.67
C LEU A 4 -12.49 -67.99 6.86
N SER A 5 -12.54 -68.77 5.79
CA SER A 5 -11.41 -68.97 4.87
C SER A 5 -11.08 -67.75 4.03
N PHE A 6 -12.10 -66.94 3.68
CA PHE A 6 -11.88 -65.70 2.87
C PHE A 6 -11.26 -64.58 3.69
N LEU A 7 -11.60 -64.49 4.96
CA LEU A 7 -11.04 -63.48 5.89
C LEU A 7 -9.54 -63.78 6.18
N TYR A 8 -9.17 -65.07 6.25
CA TYR A 8 -7.79 -65.49 6.47
C TYR A 8 -6.89 -65.18 5.27
N VAL A 9 -7.39 -65.33 4.05
CA VAL A 9 -6.66 -65.02 2.80
C VAL A 9 -6.45 -63.49 2.70
N ILE A 10 -7.45 -62.66 3.07
CA ILE A 10 -7.29 -61.21 3.09
C ILE A 10 -6.28 -60.76 4.13
N LEU A 11 -6.27 -61.38 5.33
CA LEU A 11 -5.34 -61.04 6.40
C LEU A 11 -3.91 -61.45 6.04
N VAL A 12 -3.68 -62.57 5.31
CA VAL A 12 -2.34 -62.99 4.83
C VAL A 12 -1.85 -62.08 3.69
N LEU A 13 -2.75 -61.61 2.80
CA LEU A 13 -2.40 -60.66 1.75
C LEU A 13 -2.09 -59.25 2.33
N LEU A 14 -2.76 -58.83 3.35
CA LEU A 14 -2.46 -57.57 4.07
C LEU A 14 -1.14 -57.66 4.84
N ALA A 15 -0.81 -58.84 5.41
CA ALA A 15 0.46 -59.05 6.11
C ALA A 15 1.66 -59.05 5.14
N GLN A 16 1.48 -59.45 3.88
CA GLN A 16 2.54 -59.36 2.86
C GLN A 16 2.79 -57.91 2.36
N TYR A 17 1.78 -57.01 2.48
CA TYR A 17 1.94 -55.60 2.10
C TYR A 17 2.67 -54.77 3.21
N VAL A 18 2.72 -55.26 4.44
CA VAL A 18 3.33 -54.54 5.58
C VAL A 18 4.81 -54.87 5.75
N ILE A 19 5.30 -55.96 5.08
CA ILE A 19 6.70 -56.37 5.17
C ILE A 19 7.40 -56.19 3.82
N SER A 20 7.26 -55.00 3.21
CA SER A 20 8.24 -54.55 2.26
C SER A 20 9.38 -53.93 3.08
N PRO A 21 10.63 -54.46 3.00
CA PRO A 21 11.74 -53.74 3.63
C PRO A 21 11.83 -52.39 2.91
N ILE A 22 11.58 -51.31 3.70
CA ILE A 22 12.03 -49.99 3.31
C ILE A 22 13.54 -50.13 3.18
N GLN A 23 14.06 -50.29 1.99
CA GLN A 23 15.48 -50.07 1.70
C GLN A 23 15.72 -48.58 1.99
N ALA A 24 16.04 -48.27 3.23
CA ALA A 24 16.76 -47.08 3.58
C ALA A 24 18.09 -47.16 2.83
N SER A 25 18.19 -46.55 1.66
CA SER A 25 19.48 -46.29 1.06
C SER A 25 20.20 -45.40 2.09
N ALA A 26 21.17 -45.98 2.78
CA ALA A 26 22.10 -45.23 3.57
C ALA A 26 22.81 -44.27 2.59
N GLN A 27 22.29 -43.07 2.49
CA GLN A 27 22.91 -41.97 1.78
C GLN A 27 24.20 -41.71 2.61
N ASN A 28 25.35 -41.89 1.97
CA ASN A 28 26.65 -41.65 2.57
C ASN A 28 26.68 -40.19 3.07
N ASP A 29 26.51 -39.99 4.37
CA ASP A 29 26.46 -38.67 5.05
C ASP A 29 27.87 -38.01 5.11
N LYS A 30 28.70 -38.23 4.10
CA LYS A 30 30.02 -37.61 4.04
C LYS A 30 29.86 -36.16 3.56
N VAL A 31 30.02 -35.22 4.48
CA VAL A 31 30.16 -33.80 4.13
C VAL A 31 31.43 -33.60 3.32
N LEU A 32 31.31 -33.03 2.15
CA LEU A 32 32.43 -32.68 1.26
C LEU A 32 32.69 -31.18 1.32
N ASN A 33 33.97 -30.81 1.23
CA ASN A 33 34.36 -29.44 0.94
C ASN A 33 34.43 -29.28 -0.57
N VAL A 34 33.42 -28.62 -1.14
CA VAL A 34 33.26 -28.44 -2.60
C VAL A 34 33.87 -27.10 -2.99
N ASN A 35 34.86 -27.13 -3.87
CA ASN A 35 35.44 -25.97 -4.48
C ASN A 35 34.58 -25.54 -5.66
N VAL A 36 34.05 -24.35 -5.59
CA VAL A 36 33.14 -23.81 -6.61
C VAL A 36 33.83 -22.66 -7.35
N ILE A 37 33.76 -22.71 -8.67
CA ILE A 37 34.13 -21.59 -9.56
C ILE A 37 32.89 -21.18 -10.31
N VAL A 38 32.55 -19.89 -10.32
CA VAL A 38 31.41 -19.36 -11.04
C VAL A 38 31.86 -18.42 -12.14
N SER A 39 31.39 -18.62 -13.35
CA SER A 39 31.65 -17.78 -14.52
C SER A 39 30.35 -17.47 -15.26
N ASP A 40 30.39 -16.54 -16.19
CA ASP A 40 29.33 -16.34 -17.18
C ASP A 40 29.56 -17.21 -18.44
N SER A 41 28.64 -17.10 -19.39
CA SER A 41 28.72 -17.84 -20.67
C SER A 41 29.89 -17.42 -21.55
N THR A 42 30.55 -16.30 -21.29
CA THR A 42 31.74 -15.84 -21.99
C THR A 42 33.04 -16.34 -21.33
N GLY A 43 32.95 -17.01 -20.18
CA GLY A 43 34.09 -17.46 -19.39
C GLY A 43 34.62 -16.43 -18.40
N LYS A 44 33.98 -15.27 -18.27
CA LYS A 44 34.35 -14.26 -17.26
C LYS A 44 33.94 -14.75 -15.86
N VAL A 45 34.87 -14.76 -14.92
CA VAL A 45 34.61 -15.17 -13.54
C VAL A 45 33.73 -14.13 -12.82
N LEU A 46 32.81 -14.64 -11.99
CA LEU A 46 31.81 -13.82 -11.31
C LEU A 46 32.08 -13.76 -9.80
N LYS A 47 32.40 -12.55 -9.32
CA LYS A 47 32.50 -12.23 -7.89
C LYS A 47 31.10 -11.98 -7.28
N ASP A 48 31.01 -12.02 -5.95
CA ASP A 48 29.81 -11.66 -5.18
C ASP A 48 28.59 -12.52 -5.53
N VAL A 49 28.76 -13.73 -6.08
CA VAL A 49 27.68 -14.69 -6.26
C VAL A 49 27.36 -15.32 -4.91
N ALA A 50 26.14 -15.09 -4.44
CA ALA A 50 25.63 -15.69 -3.19
C ALA A 50 25.18 -17.13 -3.45
N ILE A 51 25.57 -18.04 -2.57
CA ILE A 51 25.30 -19.48 -2.67
C ILE A 51 24.45 -19.91 -1.49
N TYR A 52 23.29 -20.49 -1.77
CA TYR A 52 22.32 -20.92 -0.77
C TYR A 52 22.09 -22.42 -0.83
N ASN A 53 21.87 -23.05 0.31
CA ASN A 53 21.41 -24.43 0.38
C ASN A 53 19.90 -24.54 0.14
N SER A 54 19.37 -25.77 0.10
CA SER A 54 17.94 -26.05 -0.10
C SER A 54 17.02 -25.43 0.97
N LYS A 55 17.56 -25.09 2.16
CA LYS A 55 16.84 -24.40 3.24
C LYS A 55 16.96 -22.87 3.15
N GLN A 56 17.49 -22.35 2.03
CA GLN A 56 17.73 -20.91 1.80
C GLN A 56 18.74 -20.26 2.78
N ASN A 57 19.59 -21.02 3.42
CA ASN A 57 20.69 -20.47 4.22
C ASN A 57 21.86 -20.13 3.30
N LEU A 58 22.45 -18.96 3.49
CA LEU A 58 23.69 -18.56 2.81
C LEU A 58 24.84 -19.43 3.30
N ILE A 59 25.49 -20.17 2.39
CA ILE A 59 26.60 -21.09 2.67
C ILE A 59 27.94 -20.67 2.05
N GLY A 60 27.94 -19.65 1.19
CA GLY A 60 29.14 -19.10 0.60
C GLY A 60 28.89 -17.90 -0.30
N ILE A 61 29.95 -17.14 -0.57
CA ILE A 61 29.96 -16.02 -1.55
C ILE A 61 31.26 -16.14 -2.33
N THR A 62 31.21 -15.96 -3.68
CA THR A 62 32.41 -16.00 -4.51
C THR A 62 33.28 -14.75 -4.33
N ASN A 63 34.58 -14.96 -4.29
CA ASN A 63 35.60 -13.88 -4.20
C ASN A 63 35.87 -13.23 -5.57
N ASN A 64 36.83 -12.30 -5.65
CA ASN A 64 37.21 -11.59 -6.86
C ASN A 64 37.66 -12.51 -8.03
N PHE A 65 38.01 -13.76 -7.76
CA PHE A 65 38.38 -14.77 -8.76
C PHE A 65 37.22 -15.72 -9.08
N GLY A 66 35.99 -15.39 -8.66
CA GLY A 66 34.81 -16.23 -8.84
C GLY A 66 34.83 -17.53 -8.06
N LYS A 67 35.68 -17.65 -7.00
CA LYS A 67 35.91 -18.90 -6.26
C LYS A 67 35.38 -18.82 -4.83
N THR A 68 34.88 -19.95 -4.35
CA THR A 68 34.55 -20.17 -2.94
C THR A 68 34.61 -21.67 -2.62
N THR A 69 34.69 -22.01 -1.34
CA THR A 69 34.57 -23.41 -0.89
C THR A 69 33.35 -23.51 0.02
N ILE A 70 32.49 -24.47 -0.23
CA ILE A 70 31.26 -24.72 0.54
C ILE A 70 31.28 -26.14 1.11
N SER A 71 30.64 -26.35 2.26
CA SER A 71 30.43 -27.66 2.85
C SER A 71 29.02 -28.16 2.49
N ALA A 72 28.97 -29.29 1.78
CA ALA A 72 27.68 -29.85 1.29
C ALA A 72 27.81 -31.38 1.10
N HIS A 73 26.67 -32.06 0.89
CA HIS A 73 26.63 -33.49 0.61
C HIS A 73 26.43 -33.70 -0.91
N ILE A 74 26.90 -34.86 -1.40
CA ILE A 74 26.61 -35.27 -2.77
C ILE A 74 25.10 -35.37 -2.95
N GLY A 75 24.58 -34.75 -4.02
CA GLY A 75 23.15 -34.71 -4.31
C GLY A 75 22.41 -33.50 -3.73
N ASP A 76 23.03 -32.70 -2.87
CA ASP A 76 22.43 -31.45 -2.36
C ASP A 76 22.16 -30.47 -3.50
N ALA A 77 20.98 -29.87 -3.47
CA ALA A 77 20.60 -28.82 -4.42
C ALA A 77 21.08 -27.46 -3.88
N ILE A 78 21.97 -26.83 -4.62
CA ILE A 78 22.59 -25.56 -4.26
C ILE A 78 22.12 -24.48 -5.26
N VAL A 79 21.77 -23.30 -4.73
CA VAL A 79 21.22 -22.19 -5.50
C VAL A 79 22.28 -21.08 -5.59
N PHE A 80 22.60 -20.68 -6.82
CA PHE A 80 23.52 -19.58 -7.13
C PHE A 80 22.70 -18.35 -7.54
N SER A 81 22.93 -17.22 -6.88
CA SER A 81 22.21 -15.98 -7.12
C SER A 81 23.17 -14.80 -7.25
N HIS A 82 22.96 -13.99 -8.28
CA HIS A 82 23.70 -12.74 -8.49
C HIS A 82 22.75 -11.66 -9.06
N ILE A 83 22.98 -10.40 -8.73
CA ILE A 83 22.08 -9.31 -9.11
C ILE A 83 21.89 -9.18 -10.64
N SER A 84 22.93 -9.44 -11.41
CA SER A 84 22.96 -9.28 -12.89
C SER A 84 22.81 -10.58 -13.67
N TYR A 85 22.64 -11.74 -13.00
CA TYR A 85 22.58 -13.04 -13.62
C TYR A 85 21.35 -13.82 -13.20
N GLU A 86 20.86 -14.71 -14.05
CA GLU A 86 19.75 -15.61 -13.72
C GLU A 86 20.14 -16.55 -12.60
N GLN A 87 19.22 -16.78 -11.67
CA GLN A 87 19.40 -17.71 -10.58
C GLN A 87 19.49 -19.14 -11.14
N LYS A 88 20.48 -19.90 -10.71
CA LYS A 88 20.70 -21.28 -11.16
C LYS A 88 20.78 -22.23 -9.99
N THR A 89 20.06 -23.35 -10.07
CA THR A 89 20.12 -24.43 -9.12
C THR A 89 20.93 -25.58 -9.71
N VAL A 90 21.94 -26.04 -8.98
CA VAL A 90 22.82 -27.13 -9.39
C VAL A 90 22.90 -28.15 -8.27
N LYS A 91 22.91 -29.45 -8.61
CA LYS A 91 23.15 -30.53 -7.64
C LYS A 91 24.65 -30.78 -7.48
N ILE A 92 25.11 -30.98 -6.26
CA ILE A 92 26.48 -31.36 -5.97
C ILE A 92 26.76 -32.76 -6.52
N SER A 93 27.73 -32.88 -7.42
CA SER A 93 28.13 -34.13 -8.04
C SER A 93 29.60 -34.48 -7.75
N ASP A 94 30.44 -33.48 -7.44
CA ASP A 94 31.88 -33.62 -7.30
C ASP A 94 32.45 -32.57 -6.31
N GLU A 95 33.71 -32.79 -5.87
CA GLU A 95 34.46 -31.85 -5.00
C GLU A 95 34.90 -30.57 -5.74
N ASN A 96 34.87 -30.53 -7.07
CA ASN A 96 35.21 -29.37 -7.85
C ASN A 96 34.06 -29.07 -8.85
N MET A 97 33.45 -27.92 -8.72
CA MET A 97 32.32 -27.51 -9.54
C MET A 97 32.61 -26.23 -10.32
N LEU A 98 32.32 -26.28 -11.62
CA LEU A 98 32.24 -25.09 -12.46
C LEU A 98 30.77 -24.77 -12.76
N VAL A 99 30.34 -23.59 -12.37
CA VAL A 99 28.94 -23.15 -12.55
C VAL A 99 28.94 -21.95 -13.51
N VAL A 100 28.22 -22.09 -14.61
CA VAL A 100 28.02 -21.01 -15.58
C VAL A 100 26.65 -20.39 -15.35
N LEU A 101 26.60 -19.07 -15.12
CA LEU A 101 25.38 -18.29 -15.00
C LEU A 101 25.12 -17.53 -16.31
N ASN A 102 23.87 -17.49 -16.72
CA ASN A 102 23.44 -16.67 -17.83
C ASN A 102 23.15 -15.26 -17.34
N ALA A 103 23.60 -14.24 -18.09
CA ALA A 103 23.23 -12.88 -17.80
C ALA A 103 21.70 -12.75 -17.80
N LYS A 104 21.14 -12.05 -16.82
CA LYS A 104 19.75 -11.62 -16.92
C LYS A 104 19.67 -10.75 -18.17
N THR A 105 19.10 -11.28 -19.23
CA THR A 105 18.59 -10.44 -20.31
C THR A 105 17.43 -9.66 -19.69
N ASN A 106 17.72 -8.47 -19.14
CA ASN A 106 16.71 -7.44 -19.14
C ASN A 106 16.45 -7.18 -20.63
N ILE A 107 15.55 -7.94 -21.21
CA ILE A 107 14.87 -7.50 -22.40
C ILE A 107 14.14 -6.26 -21.90
N LEU A 108 14.78 -5.11 -22.04
CA LEU A 108 14.03 -3.85 -22.09
C LEU A 108 12.97 -4.17 -23.14
N PRO A 109 11.68 -4.12 -22.81
CA PRO A 109 10.65 -4.29 -23.81
C PRO A 109 11.08 -3.38 -24.95
N GLU A 110 11.16 -3.95 -26.16
CA GLU A 110 11.46 -3.25 -27.39
C GLU A 110 10.76 -1.90 -27.29
N ALA A 111 11.49 -0.79 -27.49
CA ALA A 111 10.92 0.52 -27.29
C ALA A 111 9.76 0.62 -28.29
N GLU A 112 8.60 0.13 -27.91
CA GLU A 112 7.35 0.51 -28.55
C GLU A 112 7.40 2.02 -28.52
N ILE A 113 7.35 2.65 -29.69
CA ILE A 113 7.06 4.08 -29.83
C ILE A 113 5.65 4.21 -29.26
N VAL A 114 5.59 4.31 -27.91
CA VAL A 114 4.34 4.42 -27.20
C VAL A 114 3.92 5.85 -27.46
N GLU A 115 2.88 6.00 -28.25
CA GLU A 115 2.19 7.25 -28.53
C GLU A 115 1.79 8.03 -27.25
N ASN A 116 2.08 7.45 -26.08
CA ASN A 116 1.82 7.91 -24.71
C ASN A 116 3.08 8.04 -23.87
N ALA A 117 4.16 8.56 -24.43
CA ALA A 117 5.35 8.88 -23.63
C ALA A 117 5.01 9.93 -22.56
N PRO A 118 5.55 9.82 -21.33
CA PRO A 118 5.42 10.89 -20.34
C PRO A 118 6.06 12.18 -20.83
N HIS A 119 5.34 13.28 -20.64
CA HIS A 119 5.83 14.63 -20.93
C HIS A 119 6.01 15.41 -19.63
N LEU A 120 6.95 16.34 -19.63
CA LEU A 120 7.13 17.28 -18.53
C LEU A 120 5.89 18.18 -18.42
N ALA A 121 5.22 18.14 -17.27
CA ALA A 121 4.17 19.11 -16.92
C ALA A 121 4.78 20.34 -16.25
N TYR A 122 5.85 20.15 -15.43
CA TYR A 122 6.63 21.24 -14.86
C TYR A 122 8.03 20.74 -14.51
N SER A 123 9.04 21.54 -14.85
CA SER A 123 10.43 21.34 -14.46
C SER A 123 11.15 22.67 -14.29
N ASN A 124 12.03 22.77 -13.33
CA ASN A 124 12.89 23.92 -13.13
C ASN A 124 14.21 23.47 -12.49
N LYS A 125 15.34 24.01 -12.97
CA LYS A 125 16.68 23.64 -12.50
C LYS A 125 17.03 24.19 -11.10
N GLN A 126 16.32 25.20 -10.61
CA GLN A 126 16.60 25.86 -9.33
C GLN A 126 15.63 25.52 -8.23
N VAL A 127 14.45 25.00 -8.56
CA VAL A 127 13.40 24.63 -7.62
C VAL A 127 12.90 23.23 -7.94
N TRP A 128 12.46 22.51 -6.93
CA TRP A 128 11.84 21.19 -7.09
C TRP A 128 10.38 21.21 -6.66
N VAL A 129 9.60 20.31 -7.24
CA VAL A 129 8.21 20.10 -6.85
C VAL A 129 8.17 19.25 -5.58
N SER A 130 7.86 19.86 -4.44
CA SER A 130 7.71 19.16 -3.17
C SER A 130 6.42 18.37 -3.14
N ASP A 131 5.31 19.04 -3.49
CA ASP A 131 4.01 18.40 -3.62
C ASP A 131 3.15 19.10 -4.66
N TYR A 132 2.09 18.43 -5.11
CA TYR A 132 1.17 19.00 -6.08
C TYR A 132 -0.25 18.44 -5.91
N LYS A 133 -1.23 19.18 -6.40
CA LYS A 133 -2.64 18.78 -6.44
C LYS A 133 -3.28 19.20 -7.76
N ILE A 134 -3.94 18.24 -8.43
CA ILE A 134 -4.67 18.48 -9.66
C ILE A 134 -6.14 18.71 -9.31
N THR A 135 -6.73 19.75 -9.88
CA THR A 135 -8.16 20.09 -9.72
C THR A 135 -8.78 20.36 -11.07
N ASP A 136 -10.09 20.49 -11.14
CA ASP A 136 -10.80 20.85 -12.40
C ASP A 136 -10.38 22.22 -12.97
N ARG A 137 -9.83 23.12 -12.11
CA ARG A 137 -9.43 24.47 -12.48
C ARG A 137 -7.97 24.61 -12.89
N GLY A 138 -7.13 23.59 -12.62
CA GLY A 138 -5.69 23.62 -12.85
C GLY A 138 -4.91 22.90 -11.78
N MET A 139 -3.62 23.18 -11.69
CA MET A 139 -2.66 22.45 -10.85
C MET A 139 -2.03 23.38 -9.82
N TYR A 140 -2.14 23.01 -8.55
CA TYR A 140 -1.38 23.65 -7.45
C TYR A 140 -0.07 22.90 -7.23
N LEU A 141 1.05 23.62 -7.15
CA LEU A 141 2.38 23.08 -6.91
C LEU A 141 3.03 23.80 -5.72
N ILE A 142 3.53 23.03 -4.76
CA ILE A 142 4.50 23.54 -3.77
C ILE A 142 5.88 23.41 -4.40
N LEU A 143 6.54 24.53 -4.55
CA LEU A 143 7.89 24.62 -5.10
C LEU A 143 8.85 25.04 -4.01
N ASP A 144 9.89 24.23 -3.82
CA ASP A 144 10.93 24.47 -2.83
C ASP A 144 12.28 24.71 -3.51
N SER A 145 13.07 25.57 -2.90
CA SER A 145 14.49 25.75 -3.18
C SER A 145 15.28 25.75 -1.86
N ASN A 146 16.58 25.96 -1.94
CA ASN A 146 17.39 26.10 -0.72
C ASN A 146 17.05 27.35 0.11
N THR A 147 16.49 28.38 -0.50
CA THR A 147 16.30 29.71 0.11
C THR A 147 14.86 30.19 0.05
N GLU A 148 14.01 29.56 -0.72
CA GLU A 148 12.67 30.06 -0.98
C GLU A 148 11.66 28.94 -1.13
N HIS A 149 10.46 29.17 -0.60
CA HIS A 149 9.29 28.35 -0.78
C HIS A 149 8.23 29.14 -1.55
N SER A 150 7.55 28.53 -2.50
CA SER A 150 6.49 29.19 -3.26
C SER A 150 5.35 28.25 -3.58
N LEU A 151 4.15 28.80 -3.67
CA LEU A 151 2.96 28.15 -4.22
C LEU A 151 2.78 28.66 -5.65
N MET A 152 2.56 27.75 -6.58
CA MET A 152 2.30 28.07 -7.98
C MET A 152 0.96 27.46 -8.39
N PHE A 153 0.23 28.16 -9.25
CA PHE A 153 -0.96 27.65 -9.92
C PHE A 153 -0.75 27.66 -11.42
N LEU A 154 -0.92 26.51 -12.06
CA LEU A 154 -0.78 26.31 -13.48
C LEU A 154 -2.14 25.95 -14.10
N SER A 155 -2.34 26.33 -15.36
CA SER A 155 -3.42 25.77 -16.17
C SER A 155 -3.14 24.30 -16.53
N HIS A 156 -4.14 23.60 -17.09
CA HIS A 156 -3.95 22.24 -17.62
C HIS A 156 -3.04 22.21 -18.86
N GLU A 157 -2.93 23.34 -19.57
CA GLU A 157 -2.00 23.57 -20.68
C GLU A 157 -0.58 23.92 -20.21
N GLN A 158 -0.36 23.99 -18.90
CA GLN A 158 0.93 24.27 -18.23
C GLN A 158 1.33 25.74 -18.23
N ASP A 159 0.42 26.66 -18.53
CA ASP A 159 0.69 28.08 -18.36
C ASP A 159 0.70 28.47 -16.89
N THR A 160 1.69 29.27 -16.50
CA THR A 160 1.73 29.81 -15.14
C THR A 160 0.70 30.92 -14.98
N LEU A 161 -0.36 30.64 -14.23
CA LEU A 161 -1.43 31.61 -13.98
C LEU A 161 -1.14 32.52 -12.79
N ALA A 162 -0.53 31.95 -11.73
CA ALA A 162 -0.12 32.72 -10.57
C ALA A 162 1.02 32.03 -9.80
N LYS A 163 1.84 32.84 -9.12
CA LYS A 163 2.88 32.38 -8.20
C LYS A 163 2.91 33.27 -6.97
N ALA A 164 2.92 32.69 -5.79
CA ALA A 164 3.03 33.39 -4.52
C ALA A 164 4.21 32.87 -3.71
N LYS A 165 5.01 33.75 -3.17
CA LYS A 165 6.04 33.40 -2.19
C LYS A 165 5.37 33.04 -0.88
N ILE A 166 5.83 31.97 -0.25
CA ILE A 166 5.36 31.51 1.07
C ILE A 166 6.52 31.58 2.06
N ASN A 167 6.25 32.18 3.24
CA ASN A 167 7.29 32.44 4.24
C ASN A 167 7.54 31.24 5.17
N LYS A 168 6.87 30.13 4.91
CA LYS A 168 6.90 28.93 5.74
C LYS A 168 6.97 27.71 4.83
N LYS A 169 7.70 26.68 5.27
CA LYS A 169 7.69 25.38 4.60
C LYS A 169 6.37 24.67 4.89
N PHE A 170 5.75 24.13 3.83
CA PHE A 170 4.59 23.27 3.90
C PHE A 170 4.96 21.85 3.49
N ASP A 171 4.32 20.87 4.13
CA ASP A 171 4.64 19.46 3.91
C ASP A 171 3.89 18.89 2.68
N TYR A 172 2.61 19.23 2.54
CA TYR A 172 1.78 18.76 1.42
C TYR A 172 0.52 19.60 1.19
N LEU A 173 -0.11 19.37 0.04
CA LEU A 173 -1.41 19.90 -0.35
C LEU A 173 -2.51 18.88 -0.03
N TYR A 174 -3.57 19.33 0.60
CA TYR A 174 -4.75 18.54 0.92
C TYR A 174 -5.99 19.12 0.24
N GLU A 175 -6.74 18.28 -0.48
CA GLU A 175 -8.05 18.62 -1.00
C GLU A 175 -9.11 18.07 -0.06
N ASP A 176 -9.93 18.95 0.52
CA ASP A 176 -11.02 18.53 1.38
C ASP A 176 -12.22 17.99 0.58
N ALA A 177 -13.22 17.46 1.28
CA ALA A 177 -14.42 16.93 0.63
C ALA A 177 -15.27 17.98 -0.06
N PHE A 178 -15.04 19.28 0.21
CA PHE A 178 -15.71 20.40 -0.48
C PHE A 178 -14.95 20.82 -1.75
N GLY A 179 -13.80 20.23 -2.04
CA GLY A 179 -12.93 20.59 -3.16
C GLY A 179 -12.01 21.79 -2.87
N ASN A 180 -11.90 22.23 -1.61
CA ASN A 180 -10.98 23.29 -1.26
C ASN A 180 -9.56 22.72 -1.10
N ILE A 181 -8.58 23.51 -1.53
CA ILE A 181 -7.16 23.14 -1.38
C ILE A 181 -6.56 23.81 -0.14
N HIS A 182 -5.86 23.01 0.63
CA HIS A 182 -5.20 23.44 1.86
C HIS A 182 -3.70 23.15 1.79
N LEU A 183 -2.90 24.12 2.21
CA LEU A 183 -1.47 23.97 2.50
C LEU A 183 -1.32 23.52 3.95
N LEU A 184 -0.73 22.36 4.16
CA LEU A 184 -0.55 21.77 5.48
C LEU A 184 0.90 21.82 5.92
N SER A 185 1.10 22.18 7.18
CA SER A 185 2.38 22.13 7.89
C SER A 185 2.22 21.40 9.22
N ASN A 186 3.29 21.24 9.98
CA ASN A 186 3.26 20.55 11.27
C ASN A 186 2.32 21.19 12.31
N ASP A 187 2.02 22.48 12.18
CA ASP A 187 1.26 23.25 13.20
C ASP A 187 -0.02 23.88 12.65
N SER A 188 -0.16 24.05 11.34
CA SER A 188 -1.25 24.83 10.75
C SER A 188 -1.66 24.36 9.36
N ALA A 189 -2.93 24.64 9.02
CA ALA A 189 -3.53 24.43 7.72
C ALA A 189 -4.03 25.78 7.17
N TYR A 190 -3.70 26.09 5.93
CA TYR A 190 -4.13 27.30 5.23
C TYR A 190 -4.95 26.92 4.02
N GLN A 191 -6.20 27.31 3.96
CA GLN A 191 -6.98 27.18 2.73
C GLN A 191 -6.42 28.14 1.67
N THR A 192 -6.22 27.66 0.45
CA THR A 192 -5.73 28.45 -0.67
C THR A 192 -6.64 28.33 -1.87
N TYR A 193 -6.71 29.40 -2.66
CA TYR A 193 -7.47 29.40 -3.91
C TYR A 193 -6.90 30.45 -4.88
N TYR A 194 -7.12 30.21 -6.17
CA TYR A 194 -6.85 31.15 -7.24
C TYR A 194 -8.13 31.91 -7.56
N ASP A 195 -8.10 33.27 -7.52
CA ASP A 195 -9.26 34.11 -7.73
C ASP A 195 -9.46 34.61 -9.17
N GLY A 196 -8.55 34.20 -10.08
CA GLY A 196 -8.50 34.63 -11.47
C GLY A 196 -7.31 35.54 -11.77
N GLU A 197 -6.70 36.14 -10.74
CA GLU A 197 -5.53 37.03 -10.87
C GLU A 197 -4.35 36.58 -10.03
N LYS A 198 -4.63 36.17 -8.78
CA LYS A 198 -3.60 35.80 -7.81
C LYS A 198 -3.97 34.59 -6.94
N LEU A 199 -2.96 34.04 -6.30
CA LEU A 199 -3.14 33.03 -5.25
C LEU A 199 -3.38 33.70 -3.91
N ASN A 200 -4.48 33.33 -3.27
CA ASN A 200 -4.88 33.81 -1.96
C ASN A 200 -4.71 32.68 -0.92
N MET A 201 -4.27 33.03 0.28
CA MET A 201 -4.23 32.15 1.44
C MET A 201 -5.10 32.76 2.53
N LEU A 202 -6.03 31.98 3.07
CA LEU A 202 -6.87 32.39 4.20
C LEU A 202 -6.12 32.24 5.53
N TYR A 203 -6.74 32.73 6.61
CA TYR A 203 -6.18 32.60 7.95
C TYR A 203 -5.93 31.14 8.32
N PRO A 204 -4.82 30.85 9.03
CA PRO A 204 -4.49 29.51 9.43
C PRO A 204 -5.49 28.94 10.43
N VAL A 205 -5.72 27.65 10.29
CA VAL A 205 -6.40 26.83 11.29
C VAL A 205 -5.35 25.94 11.95
N ASP A 206 -5.44 25.76 13.26
CA ASP A 206 -4.61 24.82 13.99
C ASP A 206 -4.69 23.42 13.37
N ILE A 207 -3.54 22.77 13.19
CA ILE A 207 -3.46 21.48 12.47
C ILE A 207 -4.23 20.36 13.19
N ALA A 208 -4.24 20.34 14.52
CA ALA A 208 -4.99 19.34 15.27
C ALA A 208 -6.50 19.52 15.06
N SER A 209 -6.98 20.77 15.14
CA SER A 209 -8.38 21.11 14.82
C SER A 209 -8.75 20.78 13.39
N PHE A 210 -7.85 21.01 12.42
CA PHE A 210 -8.06 20.65 11.02
C PHE A 210 -8.21 19.15 10.83
N LYS A 211 -7.27 18.38 11.39
CA LYS A 211 -7.27 16.92 11.34
C LYS A 211 -8.50 16.30 12.02
N GLN A 212 -8.96 16.93 13.11
CA GLN A 212 -10.08 16.44 13.87
C GLN A 212 -11.44 16.76 13.26
N LYS A 213 -11.59 17.95 12.66
CA LYS A 213 -12.90 18.44 12.20
C LYS A 213 -13.13 18.33 10.71
N LEU A 214 -12.09 18.57 9.89
CA LEU A 214 -12.23 18.66 8.43
C LEU A 214 -11.77 17.39 7.73
N MET A 215 -10.63 16.83 8.11
CA MET A 215 -10.11 15.62 7.45
C MET A 215 -11.01 14.37 7.57
N PRO A 216 -11.80 14.19 8.65
CA PRO A 216 -12.75 13.09 8.73
C PRO A 216 -13.88 13.16 7.70
N VAL A 217 -14.23 14.34 7.21
CA VAL A 217 -15.23 14.48 6.14
C VAL A 217 -14.68 13.92 4.85
N LYS A 218 -15.29 12.85 4.31
CA LYS A 218 -14.80 12.14 3.13
C LYS A 218 -15.66 12.32 1.89
N VAL A 219 -16.97 12.38 2.08
CA VAL A 219 -17.93 12.50 0.99
C VAL A 219 -19.01 13.51 1.39
N ILE A 220 -19.42 14.31 0.44
CA ILE A 220 -20.55 15.21 0.54
C ILE A 220 -21.45 14.94 -0.66
N THR A 221 -22.71 14.65 -0.38
CA THR A 221 -23.77 14.55 -1.39
C THR A 221 -24.78 15.69 -1.18
N ASP A 222 -25.82 15.75 -1.99
CA ASP A 222 -26.88 16.74 -1.80
C ASP A 222 -27.57 16.57 -0.43
N SER A 223 -27.74 15.34 0.02
CA SER A 223 -28.48 15.00 1.23
C SER A 223 -27.59 14.65 2.44
N LEU A 224 -26.37 14.18 2.23
CA LEU A 224 -25.50 13.64 3.29
C LEU A 224 -24.14 14.33 3.36
N LEU A 225 -23.60 14.34 4.56
CA LEU A 225 -22.20 14.53 4.86
C LEU A 225 -21.69 13.25 5.50
N ILE A 226 -20.65 12.63 4.95
CA ILE A 226 -20.13 11.34 5.42
C ILE A 226 -18.76 11.54 6.04
N LEU A 227 -18.66 11.11 7.30
CA LEU A 227 -17.48 11.18 8.13
C LEU A 227 -16.84 9.81 8.26
N GLN A 228 -15.51 9.76 8.25
CA GLN A 228 -14.72 8.58 8.55
C GLN A 228 -14.17 8.67 9.97
N LYS A 229 -14.40 7.65 10.77
CA LYS A 229 -13.83 7.52 12.11
C LYS A 229 -13.08 6.20 12.22
N TYR A 230 -11.84 6.25 12.69
CA TYR A 230 -11.09 5.08 13.11
C TYR A 230 -11.36 4.77 14.57
N THR A 231 -11.53 3.49 14.87
CA THR A 231 -11.70 2.95 16.24
C THR A 231 -10.82 1.70 16.39
N SER A 232 -10.82 1.10 17.57
CA SER A 232 -10.13 -0.19 17.82
C SER A 232 -8.69 -0.21 17.32
N MET A 233 -7.89 0.82 17.68
CA MET A 233 -6.49 0.96 17.26
C MET A 233 -6.33 0.88 15.72
N TYR A 234 -7.16 1.60 14.98
CA TYR A 234 -7.22 1.59 13.51
C TYR A 234 -7.63 0.23 12.87
N GLN A 235 -8.15 -0.70 13.68
CA GLN A 235 -8.65 -1.99 13.16
C GLN A 235 -10.14 -1.95 12.80
N GLU A 236 -10.78 -0.79 12.92
CA GLU A 236 -12.16 -0.55 12.57
C GLU A 236 -12.32 0.84 11.94
N ILE A 237 -13.14 0.92 10.92
CA ILE A 237 -13.57 2.18 10.29
C ILE A 237 -15.09 2.26 10.37
N LEU A 238 -15.58 3.31 11.00
CA LEU A 238 -16.99 3.70 10.93
C LEU A 238 -17.15 4.81 9.88
N TYR A 239 -18.01 4.58 8.91
CA TYR A 239 -18.54 5.64 8.06
C TYR A 239 -19.87 6.11 8.64
N VAL A 240 -19.90 7.35 9.10
CA VAL A 240 -21.06 7.96 9.72
C VAL A 240 -21.65 8.99 8.77
N SER A 241 -22.90 8.81 8.41
CA SER A 241 -23.65 9.78 7.61
C SER A 241 -24.40 10.76 8.50
N VAL A 242 -24.37 12.04 8.17
CA VAL A 242 -25.14 13.12 8.76
C VAL A 242 -26.05 13.69 7.70
N ASN A 243 -27.35 13.61 7.89
CA ASN A 243 -28.30 14.23 6.99
C ASN A 243 -28.19 15.74 7.06
N ARG A 244 -27.98 16.41 5.93
CA ARG A 244 -27.74 17.86 5.87
C ARG A 244 -28.96 18.69 6.24
N ASN A 245 -30.18 18.15 6.05
CA ASN A 245 -31.42 18.86 6.33
C ASN A 245 -31.86 18.74 7.80
N ASN A 246 -32.04 17.50 8.29
CA ASN A 246 -32.57 17.26 9.62
C ASN A 246 -31.49 16.98 10.68
N LYS A 247 -30.19 16.92 10.28
CA LYS A 247 -29.05 16.65 11.14
C LYS A 247 -29.06 15.24 11.77
N GLU A 248 -29.92 14.35 11.31
CA GLU A 248 -29.95 12.96 11.75
C GLU A 248 -28.63 12.25 11.39
N THR A 249 -28.14 11.48 12.34
CA THR A 249 -26.85 10.81 12.23
C THR A 249 -27.06 9.29 12.21
N LYS A 250 -26.45 8.58 11.27
CA LYS A 250 -26.54 7.11 11.15
C LYS A 250 -25.18 6.53 10.80
N VAL A 251 -24.91 5.31 11.28
CA VAL A 251 -23.78 4.53 10.77
C VAL A 251 -24.15 4.02 9.39
N LEU A 252 -23.40 4.47 8.37
CA LEU A 252 -23.58 4.02 7.01
C LEU A 252 -22.91 2.66 6.78
N ALA A 253 -21.70 2.49 7.31
CA ALA A 253 -20.94 1.24 7.24
C ALA A 253 -20.02 1.10 8.46
N ASP A 254 -19.93 -0.13 8.95
CA ASP A 254 -19.02 -0.58 10.00
C ASP A 254 -18.08 -1.63 9.40
N LEU A 255 -16.81 -1.27 9.24
CA LEU A 255 -15.79 -2.05 8.56
C LEU A 255 -14.68 -2.40 9.54
N TYR A 256 -14.43 -3.67 9.73
CA TYR A 256 -13.44 -4.13 10.70
C TYR A 256 -12.65 -5.35 10.21
N GLY A 257 -11.36 -5.35 10.54
CA GLY A 257 -10.46 -6.46 10.29
C GLY A 257 -10.54 -7.54 11.38
N TYR A 258 -9.97 -8.70 11.10
CA TYR A 258 -9.93 -9.81 12.06
C TYR A 258 -9.12 -9.48 13.34
N SER A 259 -8.24 -8.50 13.30
CA SER A 259 -7.44 -8.04 14.46
C SER A 259 -8.19 -7.12 15.41
N LYS A 260 -9.45 -6.74 15.12
CA LYS A 260 -10.24 -5.81 15.93
C LYS A 260 -10.36 -6.26 17.38
N GLU A 261 -10.73 -7.54 17.60
CA GLU A 261 -10.92 -8.06 18.96
C GLU A 261 -9.62 -8.03 19.79
N ALA A 262 -8.49 -8.37 19.16
CA ALA A 262 -7.18 -8.29 19.83
C ALA A 262 -6.79 -6.84 20.16
N ALA A 263 -7.09 -5.89 19.26
CA ALA A 263 -6.85 -4.46 19.48
C ALA A 263 -7.72 -3.91 20.62
N ASP A 264 -9.00 -4.29 20.66
CA ASP A 264 -9.93 -3.90 21.73
C ASP A 264 -9.45 -4.42 23.10
N ASN A 265 -9.02 -5.68 23.18
CA ASN A 265 -8.50 -6.27 24.40
C ASN A 265 -7.21 -5.57 24.86
N TYR A 266 -6.29 -5.30 23.95
CA TYR A 266 -5.07 -4.53 24.27
C TYR A 266 -5.39 -3.14 24.80
N TYR A 267 -6.34 -2.45 24.19
CA TYR A 267 -6.81 -1.13 24.66
C TYR A 267 -7.38 -1.20 26.08
N ILE A 268 -8.22 -2.21 26.35
CA ILE A 268 -8.80 -2.45 27.69
C ILE A 268 -7.70 -2.70 28.72
N ASP A 269 -6.67 -3.49 28.37
CA ASP A 269 -5.55 -3.77 29.27
C ASP A 269 -4.71 -2.51 29.55
N MET A 270 -4.44 -1.71 28.53
CA MET A 270 -3.76 -0.41 28.72
C MET A 270 -4.54 0.53 29.64
N MET A 271 -5.86 0.54 29.54
CA MET A 271 -6.76 1.31 30.41
C MET A 271 -6.68 0.80 31.85
N ARG A 272 -6.75 -0.53 32.04
CA ARG A 272 -6.66 -1.19 33.35
C ARG A 272 -5.33 -0.92 34.05
N ASP A 273 -4.23 -0.95 33.31
CA ASP A 273 -2.88 -0.73 33.84
C ASP A 273 -2.56 0.75 34.11
N GLY A 274 -3.51 1.68 33.91
CA GLY A 274 -3.31 3.12 34.13
C GLY A 274 -2.33 3.77 33.14
N ARG A 275 -2.02 3.09 32.05
CA ARG A 275 -1.13 3.62 30.98
C ARG A 275 -1.81 4.66 30.11
N ILE A 276 -3.14 4.75 30.21
CA ILE A 276 -3.96 5.79 29.61
C ILE A 276 -4.64 6.53 30.75
N ASP A 277 -4.49 7.83 30.81
CA ASP A 277 -4.84 8.79 31.85
C ASP A 277 -5.65 8.29 33.07
N GLY A 278 -5.14 8.60 34.27
CA GLY A 278 -5.63 8.11 35.56
C GLY A 278 -7.11 8.39 35.90
N VAL A 279 -7.78 9.29 35.19
CA VAL A 279 -9.22 9.56 35.36
C VAL A 279 -10.08 8.40 34.83
N LEU A 280 -9.62 7.69 33.82
CA LEU A 280 -10.37 6.59 33.21
C LEU A 280 -10.04 5.24 33.81
N SER A 281 -8.82 5.04 34.31
CA SER A 281 -8.42 3.82 34.99
C SER A 281 -9.19 3.58 36.30
N ALA A 282 -9.73 4.63 36.91
CA ALA A 282 -10.51 4.58 38.13
C ALA A 282 -12.00 4.18 37.90
N ASN A 283 -12.46 4.12 36.65
CA ASN A 283 -13.86 3.76 36.38
C ASN A 283 -13.99 2.33 35.83
N PRO A 284 -14.38 1.33 36.67
CA PRO A 284 -14.49 -0.07 36.24
C PRO A 284 -15.60 -0.32 35.19
N LEU A 285 -16.49 0.66 34.98
CA LEU A 285 -17.56 0.59 33.98
C LEU A 285 -17.12 1.09 32.60
N PHE A 286 -15.98 1.75 32.51
CA PHE A 286 -15.54 2.41 31.28
C PHE A 286 -15.32 1.41 30.11
N PRO A 287 -14.71 0.23 30.30
CA PRO A 287 -14.59 -0.75 29.23
C PRO A 287 -15.93 -1.22 28.67
N THR A 288 -16.94 -1.35 29.56
CA THR A 288 -18.31 -1.72 29.19
C THR A 288 -19.02 -0.57 28.49
N LEU A 289 -18.86 0.65 29.02
CA LEU A 289 -19.41 1.88 28.43
C LEU A 289 -18.77 2.17 27.05
N HIS A 290 -17.48 1.97 26.92
CA HIS A 290 -16.78 2.12 25.64
C HIS A 290 -17.25 1.10 24.61
N LYS A 291 -17.42 -0.19 25.00
CA LYS A 291 -18.04 -1.20 24.15
C LYS A 291 -19.48 -0.84 23.77
N GLN A 292 -20.27 -0.35 24.72
CA GLN A 292 -21.62 0.13 24.45
C GLN A 292 -21.64 1.36 23.55
N LEU A 293 -20.88 2.41 23.84
CA LEU A 293 -20.83 3.63 23.01
C LEU A 293 -20.46 3.35 21.54
N PHE A 294 -19.72 2.29 21.28
CA PHE A 294 -19.28 1.92 19.93
C PHE A 294 -20.08 0.79 19.28
N ARG A 295 -20.73 -0.10 20.06
CA ARG A 295 -21.60 -1.16 19.53
C ARG A 295 -23.04 -0.71 19.36
N ASP A 296 -23.55 0.09 20.30
CA ASP A 296 -24.93 0.59 20.27
C ASP A 296 -25.11 1.83 19.39
N ALA A 297 -24.04 2.30 18.74
CA ALA A 297 -24.10 3.38 17.74
C ALA A 297 -24.98 3.02 16.52
N SER A 298 -25.34 1.74 16.34
CA SER A 298 -26.35 1.31 15.36
C SER A 298 -27.78 1.61 15.79
N GLU A 299 -28.04 1.85 17.10
CA GLU A 299 -29.40 2.03 17.66
C GLU A 299 -29.64 3.43 18.25
N GLN A 300 -28.60 4.22 18.47
CA GLN A 300 -28.73 5.60 19.00
C GLN A 300 -28.16 6.64 18.03
N PRO A 301 -28.73 7.86 18.00
CA PRO A 301 -28.18 8.97 17.21
C PRO A 301 -26.73 9.21 17.60
N PHE A 302 -25.83 9.10 16.63
CA PHE A 302 -24.40 9.34 16.83
C PHE A 302 -24.16 10.83 17.15
N ASP A 303 -23.69 11.13 18.34
CA ASP A 303 -23.35 12.49 18.73
C ASP A 303 -21.98 12.88 18.17
N ILE A 304 -21.98 13.78 17.19
CA ILE A 304 -20.76 14.31 16.56
C ILE A 304 -19.82 14.95 17.59
N SER A 305 -20.35 15.48 18.70
CA SER A 305 -19.53 16.06 19.77
C SER A 305 -18.61 15.04 20.43
N GLN A 306 -18.98 13.76 20.39
CA GLN A 306 -18.17 12.65 20.92
C GLN A 306 -16.99 12.28 20.00
N MET A 307 -17.02 12.63 18.72
CA MET A 307 -15.84 12.51 17.85
C MET A 307 -14.66 13.36 18.31
N ASN A 308 -14.94 14.40 19.07
CA ASN A 308 -13.97 15.38 19.57
C ASN A 308 -13.54 15.11 21.03
N ASN A 309 -13.88 13.94 21.58
CA ASN A 309 -13.49 13.61 22.95
C ASN A 309 -11.97 13.36 22.99
N PRO A 310 -11.16 14.24 23.64
CA PRO A 310 -9.71 14.10 23.73
C PRO A 310 -9.28 12.77 24.37
N ILE A 311 -10.15 12.14 25.15
CA ILE A 311 -9.93 10.84 25.79
C ILE A 311 -9.82 9.72 24.75
N SER A 312 -10.51 9.84 23.61
CA SER A 312 -10.45 8.83 22.54
C SER A 312 -9.21 8.95 21.63
N MET A 313 -8.45 10.04 21.74
CA MET A 313 -7.32 10.34 20.84
C MET A 313 -5.97 9.85 21.37
N LYS A 314 -5.77 9.82 22.69
CA LYS A 314 -4.49 9.47 23.32
C LYS A 314 -3.97 8.06 22.93
N PRO A 315 -4.78 7.00 22.86
CA PRO A 315 -4.32 5.71 22.39
C PRO A 315 -3.83 5.71 20.94
N TYR A 316 -4.39 6.60 20.12
CA TYR A 316 -3.97 6.75 18.73
C TYR A 316 -2.64 7.48 18.60
N GLU A 317 -2.38 8.49 19.46
CA GLU A 317 -1.08 9.16 19.55
C GLU A 317 0.01 8.18 20.00
N ASP A 318 -0.27 7.35 21.01
CA ASP A 318 0.64 6.30 21.47
C ASP A 318 0.88 5.25 20.41
N PHE A 319 -0.16 4.88 19.64
CA PHE A 319 -0.04 3.98 18.49
C PHE A 319 0.82 4.59 17.37
N GLU A 320 0.58 5.86 17.02
CA GLU A 320 1.35 6.56 15.99
C GLU A 320 2.82 6.71 16.38
N ASN A 321 3.11 6.90 17.66
CA ASN A 321 4.47 7.07 18.19
C ASN A 321 5.20 5.72 18.45
N SER A 322 4.51 4.59 18.38
CA SER A 322 5.08 3.27 18.61
C SER A 322 5.28 2.46 17.32
N PRO A 323 6.52 2.32 16.81
CA PRO A 323 6.79 1.49 15.63
C PRO A 323 6.35 0.03 15.79
N LYS A 324 6.45 -0.52 17.03
CA LYS A 324 6.04 -1.89 17.35
C LYS A 324 4.53 -2.07 17.21
N MET A 325 3.75 -1.09 17.66
CA MET A 325 2.29 -1.15 17.54
C MET A 325 1.83 -1.02 16.10
N ARG A 326 2.45 -0.16 15.30
CA ARG A 326 2.18 -0.05 13.86
C ARG A 326 2.48 -1.34 13.10
N TYR A 327 3.48 -2.09 13.53
CA TYR A 327 3.81 -3.37 12.91
C TYR A 327 2.75 -4.44 13.22
N VAL A 328 2.24 -4.48 14.43
CA VAL A 328 1.24 -5.47 14.89
C VAL A 328 -0.16 -5.11 14.39
N TYR A 329 -0.54 -3.84 14.47
CA TYR A 329 -1.87 -3.34 14.13
C TYR A 329 -1.81 -2.37 12.94
N ASN A 330 -1.43 -2.87 11.77
CA ASN A 330 -1.44 -2.05 10.57
C ASN A 330 -2.87 -1.56 10.28
N PRO A 331 -3.10 -0.23 10.18
CA PRO A 331 -4.43 0.31 9.95
C PRO A 331 -5.15 -0.35 8.79
N ILE A 332 -6.43 -0.67 8.95
CA ILE A 332 -7.22 -1.18 7.85
C ILE A 332 -7.39 -0.11 6.78
N TYR A 333 -7.53 -0.53 5.53
CA TYR A 333 -7.66 0.37 4.39
C TYR A 333 -8.95 0.08 3.64
N CYS A 334 -9.98 0.90 3.87
CA CYS A 334 -11.30 0.75 3.26
C CYS A 334 -11.78 2.12 2.77
N PRO A 335 -11.22 2.66 1.67
CA PRO A 335 -11.54 4.01 1.18
C PRO A 335 -12.97 4.11 0.66
N ILE A 336 -13.47 5.36 0.65
CA ILE A 336 -14.80 5.74 0.14
C ILE A 336 -14.66 6.76 -0.97
N VAL A 337 -15.54 6.70 -1.97
CA VAL A 337 -15.65 7.70 -3.03
C VAL A 337 -17.10 7.87 -3.46
N PHE A 338 -17.44 9.06 -3.95
CA PHE A 338 -18.75 9.39 -4.50
C PHE A 338 -18.64 9.70 -5.99
N PHE A 339 -19.32 8.90 -6.83
CA PHE A 339 -19.37 9.06 -8.28
C PHE A 339 -20.79 8.85 -8.79
N ASN A 340 -21.24 9.71 -9.69
CA ASN A 340 -22.52 9.51 -10.39
C ASN A 340 -23.67 9.14 -9.44
N GLN A 341 -23.88 9.94 -8.39
CA GLN A 341 -24.92 9.76 -7.37
C GLN A 341 -24.84 8.42 -6.61
N THR A 342 -23.68 7.75 -6.66
CA THR A 342 -23.44 6.49 -5.97
C THR A 342 -22.22 6.63 -5.05
N ILE A 343 -22.37 6.20 -3.83
CA ILE A 343 -21.31 6.09 -2.83
C ILE A 343 -20.73 4.69 -2.94
N TYR A 344 -19.42 4.59 -3.14
CA TYR A 344 -18.67 3.34 -3.20
C TYR A 344 -17.74 3.24 -1.99
N ILE A 345 -17.82 2.13 -1.24
CA ILE A 345 -16.93 1.81 -0.13
C ILE A 345 -16.20 0.51 -0.47
N PHE A 346 -14.86 0.57 -0.48
CA PHE A 346 -14.00 -0.56 -0.78
C PHE A 346 -13.63 -1.28 0.52
N ASP A 347 -14.35 -2.34 0.87
CA ASP A 347 -14.10 -3.16 2.05
C ASP A 347 -13.06 -4.25 1.71
N PHE A 348 -11.79 -3.93 1.85
CA PHE A 348 -10.68 -4.85 1.59
C PHE A 348 -10.51 -5.92 2.68
N GLU A 349 -11.15 -5.76 3.83
CA GLU A 349 -11.10 -6.74 4.92
C GLU A 349 -12.06 -7.91 4.64
N LYS A 350 -13.19 -7.64 3.98
CA LYS A 350 -14.20 -8.65 3.60
C LYS A 350 -14.27 -8.87 2.08
N ASP A 351 -13.31 -8.34 1.32
CA ASP A 351 -13.18 -8.52 -0.14
C ASP A 351 -14.41 -8.11 -0.95
N ARG A 352 -15.04 -7.01 -0.59
CA ARG A 352 -16.28 -6.55 -1.23
C ARG A 352 -16.27 -5.05 -1.52
N LEU A 353 -17.02 -4.68 -2.55
CA LEU A 353 -17.33 -3.31 -2.90
C LEU A 353 -18.80 -3.04 -2.55
N LEU A 354 -19.02 -2.19 -1.54
CA LEU A 354 -20.34 -1.78 -1.08
C LEU A 354 -20.80 -0.55 -1.86
N LYS A 355 -22.06 -0.48 -2.20
CA LYS A 355 -22.66 0.61 -2.97
C LYS A 355 -23.92 1.12 -2.29
N TYR A 356 -23.99 2.44 -2.17
CA TYR A 356 -25.12 3.15 -1.61
C TYR A 356 -25.57 4.27 -2.56
N ALA A 357 -26.83 4.58 -2.55
CA ALA A 357 -27.35 5.80 -3.19
C ALA A 357 -26.80 7.04 -2.47
N ASP A 358 -26.95 8.21 -3.09
CA ASP A 358 -26.54 9.51 -2.55
C ASP A 358 -27.18 9.87 -1.20
N ASN A 359 -28.36 9.29 -0.91
CA ASN A 359 -29.09 9.41 0.36
C ASN A 359 -28.73 8.32 1.40
N GLY A 360 -27.74 7.45 1.10
CA GLY A 360 -27.25 6.41 2.02
C GLY A 360 -28.07 5.12 2.01
N VAL A 361 -29.03 4.97 1.13
CA VAL A 361 -29.77 3.69 0.99
C VAL A 361 -28.84 2.66 0.34
N PRO A 362 -28.68 1.44 0.94
CA PRO A 362 -27.90 0.38 0.32
C PRO A 362 -28.48 -0.02 -1.03
N LEU A 363 -27.64 -0.16 -2.05
CA LEU A 363 -28.03 -0.63 -3.38
C LEU A 363 -27.69 -2.11 -3.56
N TYR A 364 -26.43 -2.42 -3.68
CA TYR A 364 -25.92 -3.79 -3.79
C TYR A 364 -24.42 -3.84 -3.45
N GLU A 365 -23.89 -5.04 -3.27
CA GLU A 365 -22.47 -5.29 -3.10
C GLU A 365 -21.95 -6.28 -4.16
N CYS A 366 -20.67 -6.26 -4.43
CA CYS A 366 -20.02 -7.24 -5.30
C CYS A 366 -18.64 -7.61 -4.78
N ASP A 367 -18.18 -8.82 -5.14
CA ASP A 367 -16.89 -9.34 -4.73
C ASP A 367 -15.74 -8.55 -5.36
N MET A 368 -14.68 -8.36 -4.59
CA MET A 368 -13.49 -7.63 -4.97
C MET A 368 -12.24 -8.41 -4.50
N THR A 369 -11.57 -9.12 -5.42
CA THR A 369 -10.48 -10.04 -5.06
C THR A 369 -9.13 -9.73 -5.70
N PHE A 370 -9.03 -8.65 -6.48
CA PHE A 370 -7.82 -8.30 -7.23
C PHE A 370 -6.60 -8.02 -6.33
N HIS A 371 -6.82 -7.62 -5.09
CA HIS A 371 -5.79 -7.30 -4.10
C HIS A 371 -5.25 -8.52 -3.37
N ARG A 372 -5.92 -9.68 -3.48
CA ARG A 372 -5.47 -10.93 -2.86
C ARG A 372 -4.20 -11.43 -3.52
N LYS A 373 -3.20 -11.79 -2.72
CA LYS A 373 -2.00 -12.45 -3.21
C LYS A 373 -2.33 -13.87 -3.65
N LYS A 374 -2.02 -14.23 -4.89
CA LYS A 374 -2.10 -15.62 -5.35
C LYS A 374 -1.00 -16.43 -4.65
N HIS A 375 -1.38 -17.42 -3.85
CA HIS A 375 -0.44 -18.38 -3.28
C HIS A 375 -0.28 -19.55 -4.27
N PHE A 376 0.90 -19.70 -4.82
CA PHE A 376 1.26 -20.89 -5.57
C PHE A 376 2.24 -21.69 -4.71
N LYS A 377 1.81 -22.90 -4.24
CA LYS A 377 2.64 -23.91 -3.51
C LYS A 377 3.93 -23.34 -2.92
N ASN A 378 3.82 -22.56 -1.84
CA ASN A 378 4.92 -21.98 -1.06
C ASN A 378 5.62 -20.71 -1.60
N TYR A 379 5.18 -20.11 -2.71
CA TYR A 379 5.73 -18.84 -3.21
C TYR A 379 4.61 -17.81 -3.40
N ARG A 380 4.85 -16.58 -2.95
CA ARG A 380 3.97 -15.44 -3.22
C ARG A 380 4.30 -14.95 -4.64
N ILE A 381 3.51 -15.38 -5.61
CA ILE A 381 3.64 -14.91 -7.00
C ILE A 381 2.54 -13.90 -7.26
N GLY A 382 2.90 -12.74 -7.72
CA GLY A 382 1.99 -11.67 -8.15
C GLY A 382 2.60 -10.30 -7.88
N ASP A 383 2.13 -9.32 -8.61
CA ASP A 383 2.51 -7.94 -8.38
C ASP A 383 2.01 -7.52 -6.99
N PRO A 384 2.85 -6.93 -6.13
CA PRO A 384 2.41 -6.49 -4.82
C PRO A 384 1.46 -5.31 -4.98
N TRP A 385 0.26 -5.44 -4.42
CA TRP A 385 -0.66 -4.32 -4.31
C TRP A 385 -0.17 -3.34 -3.24
N ASP A 386 -0.11 -2.06 -3.58
CA ASP A 386 0.42 -1.00 -2.72
C ASP A 386 -0.58 -0.54 -1.64
N ARG A 387 -1.76 -1.15 -1.54
CA ARG A 387 -2.87 -0.70 -0.69
C ARG A 387 -3.22 0.76 -1.00
N LYS A 388 -3.29 1.10 -2.28
CA LYS A 388 -3.57 2.46 -2.73
C LYS A 388 -4.54 2.43 -3.90
N LEU A 389 -5.64 3.17 -3.76
CA LEU A 389 -6.54 3.50 -4.84
C LEU A 389 -6.31 4.95 -5.30
N ILE A 390 -6.43 5.17 -6.59
CA ILE A 390 -6.35 6.47 -7.22
C ILE A 390 -7.67 6.71 -7.94
N PHE A 391 -8.29 7.85 -7.65
CA PHE A 391 -9.60 8.19 -8.20
C PHE A 391 -9.46 9.29 -9.25
N ASP A 392 -9.95 9.03 -10.46
CA ASP A 392 -10.20 10.04 -11.46
C ASP A 392 -11.64 10.53 -11.28
N LYS A 393 -11.78 11.64 -10.54
CA LYS A 393 -13.10 12.20 -10.23
C LYS A 393 -13.83 12.72 -11.49
N ALA A 394 -13.07 13.24 -12.48
CA ALA A 394 -13.63 13.79 -13.70
C ALA A 394 -14.28 12.71 -14.58
N LEU A 395 -13.67 11.53 -14.67
CA LEU A 395 -14.18 10.40 -15.45
C LEU A 395 -14.90 9.34 -14.61
N CYS A 396 -15.03 9.56 -13.29
CA CYS A 396 -15.63 8.60 -12.34
C CYS A 396 -14.99 7.21 -12.41
N LYS A 397 -13.66 7.17 -12.51
CA LYS A 397 -12.87 5.94 -12.59
C LYS A 397 -12.03 5.73 -11.35
N CYS A 398 -11.75 4.46 -11.07
CA CYS A 398 -10.91 4.04 -9.95
C CYS A 398 -9.81 3.12 -10.43
N TYR A 399 -8.59 3.34 -9.94
CA TYR A 399 -7.42 2.56 -10.28
C TYR A 399 -6.74 2.04 -9.01
N ALA A 400 -6.39 0.75 -9.00
CA ALA A 400 -5.54 0.17 -7.97
C ALA A 400 -4.08 0.26 -8.41
N GLN A 401 -3.19 0.71 -7.51
CA GLN A 401 -1.75 0.82 -7.76
C GLN A 401 -1.03 -0.46 -7.35
N PHE A 402 -0.20 -0.97 -8.25
CA PHE A 402 0.69 -2.11 -8.02
C PHE A 402 2.11 -1.70 -8.39
N THR A 403 3.07 -1.98 -7.51
CA THR A 403 4.49 -1.67 -7.78
C THR A 403 5.32 -2.94 -7.74
N LYS A 404 6.05 -3.21 -8.81
CA LYS A 404 7.00 -4.32 -8.91
C LYS A 404 8.31 -3.82 -9.50
N ASP A 405 9.41 -4.06 -8.80
CA ASP A 405 10.76 -3.67 -9.23
C ASP A 405 10.86 -2.16 -9.58
N GLY A 406 10.07 -1.32 -8.90
CA GLY A 406 9.98 0.12 -9.11
C GLY A 406 9.03 0.56 -10.25
N LEU A 407 8.55 -0.37 -11.07
CA LEU A 407 7.57 -0.09 -12.12
C LEU A 407 6.16 -0.15 -11.56
N VAL A 408 5.38 0.87 -11.84
CA VAL A 408 3.99 0.97 -11.40
C VAL A 408 3.05 0.49 -12.50
N THR A 409 2.10 -0.36 -12.11
CA THR A 409 0.94 -0.73 -12.92
C THR A 409 -0.32 -0.19 -12.26
N LEU A 410 -1.10 0.56 -13.00
CA LEU A 410 -2.41 1.06 -12.61
C LEU A 410 -3.47 0.11 -13.17
N LYS A 411 -4.28 -0.50 -12.32
CA LYS A 411 -5.33 -1.44 -12.72
C LYS A 411 -6.68 -0.78 -12.54
N GLU A 412 -7.38 -0.51 -13.65
CA GLU A 412 -8.73 0.08 -13.63
C GLU A 412 -9.72 -0.93 -13.04
N ILE A 413 -10.47 -0.49 -12.05
CA ILE A 413 -11.52 -1.28 -11.39
C ILE A 413 -12.87 -0.96 -12.04
N ASP A 414 -13.53 -1.98 -12.53
CA ASP A 414 -14.94 -1.87 -12.91
C ASP A 414 -15.80 -1.74 -11.65
N LEU A 415 -16.33 -0.57 -11.44
CA LEU A 415 -17.16 -0.27 -10.26
C LEU A 415 -18.50 -1.03 -10.25
N GLN A 416 -18.92 -1.65 -11.35
CA GLN A 416 -20.12 -2.48 -11.37
C GLN A 416 -19.85 -3.89 -10.85
N THR A 417 -18.72 -4.45 -11.19
CA THR A 417 -18.39 -5.87 -10.91
C THR A 417 -17.30 -6.07 -9.86
N GLY A 418 -16.59 -5.01 -9.45
CA GLY A 418 -15.44 -5.10 -8.53
C GLY A 418 -14.19 -5.74 -9.15
N LYS A 419 -14.19 -6.03 -10.46
CA LYS A 419 -13.09 -6.71 -11.16
C LYS A 419 -12.18 -5.74 -11.88
N ILE A 420 -10.95 -6.18 -12.18
CA ILE A 420 -10.04 -5.42 -13.04
C ILE A 420 -10.56 -5.46 -14.48
N LYS A 421 -10.67 -4.28 -15.08
CA LYS A 421 -11.12 -4.07 -16.46
C LYS A 421 -9.96 -3.84 -17.40
N ASN A 422 -8.96 -3.05 -16.98
CA ASN A 422 -7.83 -2.65 -17.79
C ASN A 422 -6.57 -2.51 -16.93
N GLU A 423 -5.38 -2.62 -17.55
CA GLU A 423 -4.09 -2.43 -16.88
C GLU A 423 -3.22 -1.48 -17.70
N ILE A 424 -2.65 -0.49 -17.02
CA ILE A 424 -1.80 0.55 -17.61
C ILE A 424 -0.47 0.53 -16.89
N LYS A 425 0.62 0.32 -17.61
CA LYS A 425 1.98 0.28 -17.05
C LYS A 425 2.70 1.60 -17.27
N LEU A 426 3.26 2.14 -16.20
CA LEU A 426 4.17 3.28 -16.24
C LEU A 426 5.59 2.75 -16.42
N THR A 427 6.03 2.56 -17.67
CA THR A 427 7.28 1.83 -17.99
C THR A 427 8.51 2.72 -18.10
N GLN A 428 8.35 4.03 -18.29
CA GLN A 428 9.49 4.91 -18.58
C GLN A 428 10.19 5.43 -17.33
N HIS A 429 9.50 5.52 -16.21
CA HIS A 429 10.06 6.00 -14.95
C HIS A 429 9.85 4.97 -13.86
N THR A 430 10.94 4.63 -13.16
CA THR A 430 10.90 3.78 -11.98
C THR A 430 10.66 4.62 -10.72
N TYR A 431 9.86 4.10 -9.79
CA TYR A 431 9.51 4.78 -8.53
C TYR A 431 8.86 6.17 -8.70
N PRO A 432 7.83 6.30 -9.56
CA PRO A 432 7.09 7.56 -9.66
C PRO A 432 6.40 7.86 -8.32
N GLU A 433 6.52 9.11 -7.85
CA GLU A 433 6.00 9.54 -6.56
C GLU A 433 4.68 10.29 -6.71
N ASN A 434 3.79 10.17 -5.71
CA ASN A 434 2.53 10.90 -5.60
C ASN A 434 1.68 10.88 -6.87
N ILE A 435 1.36 9.68 -7.37
CA ILE A 435 0.55 9.51 -8.59
C ILE A 435 -0.86 10.03 -8.36
N GLN A 436 -1.35 10.89 -9.25
CA GLN A 436 -2.72 11.39 -9.33
C GLN A 436 -3.24 11.23 -10.75
N ILE A 437 -4.55 11.05 -10.89
CA ILE A 437 -5.21 10.93 -12.20
C ILE A 437 -6.33 11.95 -12.26
N HIS A 438 -6.40 12.68 -13.37
CA HIS A 438 -7.45 13.64 -13.63
C HIS A 438 -7.78 13.68 -15.11
N ASN A 439 -9.04 13.51 -15.45
CA ASN A 439 -9.56 13.49 -16.82
C ASN A 439 -8.78 12.57 -17.78
N GLY A 440 -8.45 11.36 -17.31
CA GLY A 440 -7.70 10.36 -18.09
C GLY A 440 -6.23 10.69 -18.29
N ILE A 441 -5.68 11.67 -17.56
CA ILE A 441 -4.26 11.99 -17.56
C ILE A 441 -3.67 11.60 -16.20
N VAL A 442 -2.63 10.80 -16.22
CA VAL A 442 -1.84 10.49 -15.03
C VAL A 442 -0.76 11.54 -14.84
N TYR A 443 -0.62 12.01 -13.62
CA TYR A 443 0.44 12.92 -13.18
C TYR A 443 1.26 12.26 -12.09
N TYR A 444 2.56 12.53 -12.05
CA TYR A 444 3.43 12.03 -10.99
C TYR A 444 4.73 12.85 -10.89
N LYS A 445 5.33 12.83 -9.70
CA LYS A 445 6.67 13.38 -9.50
C LYS A 445 7.73 12.34 -9.85
N PHE A 446 8.83 12.79 -10.43
CA PHE A 446 9.98 11.93 -10.69
C PHE A 446 11.29 12.72 -10.56
N ILE A 447 12.35 12.03 -10.12
CA ILE A 447 13.70 12.60 -10.01
C ILE A 447 14.39 12.47 -11.37
N ASP A 448 14.45 13.55 -12.14
CA ASP A 448 15.05 13.58 -13.48
C ASP A 448 16.46 14.19 -13.51
N VAL A 449 16.83 14.95 -12.50
CA VAL A 449 18.15 15.54 -12.36
C VAL A 449 18.79 15.08 -11.06
N ARG A 450 19.89 14.35 -11.17
CA ARG A 450 20.68 13.94 -10.02
C ARG A 450 21.42 15.15 -9.47
N GLN A 451 20.93 15.67 -8.37
CA GLN A 451 21.55 16.65 -7.49
C GLN A 451 21.85 18.05 -8.08
N VAL A 452 20.98 18.99 -7.77
CA VAL A 452 21.35 20.40 -7.72
C VAL A 452 21.65 20.73 -6.25
N ASN A 453 22.86 21.14 -5.95
CA ASN A 453 23.35 21.46 -4.59
C ASN A 453 23.13 20.33 -3.56
N GLY A 454 23.34 19.08 -3.96
CA GLY A 454 23.24 17.92 -3.06
C GLY A 454 21.81 17.44 -2.74
N ARG A 455 20.81 17.97 -3.45
CA ARG A 455 19.41 17.53 -3.30
C ARG A 455 18.85 17.01 -4.62
N ASP A 456 18.01 15.99 -4.52
CA ASP A 456 17.28 15.44 -5.65
C ASP A 456 16.22 16.44 -6.13
N CYS A 457 16.31 16.83 -7.41
CA CYS A 457 15.29 17.67 -8.02
C CYS A 457 14.15 16.81 -8.58
N ARG A 458 12.94 17.11 -8.16
CA ARG A 458 11.72 16.46 -8.62
C ARG A 458 10.99 17.35 -9.59
N SER A 459 10.71 16.81 -10.78
CA SER A 459 9.85 17.43 -11.78
C SER A 459 8.47 16.76 -11.78
N LEU A 460 7.48 17.46 -12.29
CA LEU A 460 6.13 16.92 -12.50
C LEU A 460 6.01 16.44 -13.95
N TYR A 461 5.62 15.18 -14.11
CA TYR A 461 5.34 14.54 -15.40
C TYR A 461 3.85 14.30 -15.58
N LYS A 462 3.40 14.25 -16.83
CA LYS A 462 2.07 13.84 -17.21
C LYS A 462 2.08 12.85 -18.37
N MET A 463 1.10 11.96 -18.42
CA MET A 463 0.93 10.97 -19.47
C MET A 463 -0.56 10.69 -19.69
N GLN A 464 -1.00 10.63 -20.96
CA GLN A 464 -2.39 10.28 -21.29
C GLN A 464 -2.62 8.79 -21.01
N LEU A 465 -3.70 8.44 -20.31
CA LEU A 465 -4.18 7.07 -20.20
C LEU A 465 -5.02 6.72 -21.44
N LYS A 466 -4.79 5.55 -22.00
CA LYS A 466 -5.61 4.99 -23.08
C LYS A 466 -6.63 3.99 -22.57
#